data_a675b57ea5bd0c2062117959f1a841a0
#
_entry.id   a675b57ea5bd0c2062117959f1a841a0
#
_cell.length_a   1.000
_cell.length_b   1.000
_cell.length_c   1.000
_cell.angle_alpha   90.00
_cell.angle_beta   90.00
_cell.angle_gamma   90.00
#
_symmetry.space_group_name_H-M   'P 1'
#
loop_
_entity.id
_entity.type
_entity.pdbx_description
1 polymer ?
#
loop_
_entity_poly.entity_id
_entity_poly.type
_entity_poly.pdbx_seq_one_letter_code
_entity_poly.pdbx_strand_id
1 'polypeptide(L)'
;GLDADQADWLIQNKAALDGLDCRYIMSHLSSAEVTDDPTNVAQLAAFNELRSWFPGMPASLANSAGSMLSPDFHFQMTRPGSALYGVHPGDIPTGKLAPVVRWQARIMQVRRAKAGDRVGYGGTHQLGRDSTIATIGVGYADGYSRMLGGKAQVLIGSQTAPVVGEVSMDSMTVDVTDVDAAHLRPGTVELLHDGYDLSHIAGDAETISYEILTKLGTRPKRHYLNS
;
A
#
# COMPACT_ATOMS: atom_id res chain seq x y z
N GLY A 1 7.30 23.32 1.94
CA GLY A 1 7.93 23.73 3.19
C GLY A 1 8.97 24.81 2.94
N LEU A 2 9.51 25.37 4.03
CA LEU A 2 10.62 26.31 3.96
C LEU A 2 11.93 25.56 3.67
N ASP A 3 12.77 26.11 2.79
CA ASP A 3 14.17 25.71 2.69
C ASP A 3 15.02 26.38 3.79
N ALA A 4 16.32 26.10 3.84
CA ALA A 4 17.20 26.60 4.90
C ALA A 4 17.25 28.14 4.92
N ASP A 5 17.41 28.77 3.74
CA ASP A 5 17.51 30.23 3.63
C ASP A 5 16.20 30.93 4.04
N GLN A 6 15.06 30.33 3.67
CA GLN A 6 13.74 30.82 4.07
C GLN A 6 13.50 30.65 5.58
N ALA A 7 13.99 29.54 6.16
CA ALA A 7 13.91 29.33 7.60
C ALA A 7 14.76 30.36 8.36
N ASP A 8 15.98 30.60 7.92
CA ASP A 8 16.87 31.62 8.50
C ASP A 8 16.27 33.03 8.39
N TRP A 9 15.69 33.34 7.21
CA TRP A 9 14.99 34.60 7.05
C TRP A 9 13.82 34.74 8.03
N LEU A 10 13.01 33.70 8.20
CA LEU A 10 11.86 33.72 9.12
C LEU A 10 12.29 33.86 10.59
N ILE A 11 13.40 33.21 10.98
CA ILE A 11 13.98 33.34 12.32
C ILE A 11 14.32 34.79 12.60
N GLN A 12 14.88 35.52 11.63
CA GLN A 12 15.26 36.93 11.73
C GLN A 12 14.05 37.86 11.61
N ASN A 13 12.96 37.43 10.98
CA ASN A 13 11.79 38.25 10.67
C ASN A 13 10.50 37.64 11.25
N LYS A 14 10.51 37.31 12.55
CA LYS A 14 9.36 36.64 13.22
C LYS A 14 8.05 37.42 13.11
N ALA A 15 8.10 38.74 12.98
CA ALA A 15 6.92 39.58 12.72
C ALA A 15 6.16 39.22 11.43
N ALA A 16 6.79 38.48 10.50
CA ALA A 16 6.09 37.93 9.32
C ALA A 16 5.02 36.91 9.69
N LEU A 17 5.04 36.38 10.91
CA LEU A 17 4.00 35.47 11.41
C LEU A 17 2.86 36.23 12.13
N ASP A 18 2.97 37.54 12.31
CA ASP A 18 1.93 38.33 12.99
C ASP A 18 0.62 38.23 12.23
N GLY A 19 -0.46 37.95 12.95
CA GLY A 19 -1.78 37.75 12.38
C GLY A 19 -2.05 36.33 11.84
N LEU A 20 -1.04 35.44 11.85
CA LEU A 20 -1.23 34.02 11.51
C LEU A 20 -1.45 33.19 12.78
N ASP A 21 -2.41 32.27 12.72
CA ASP A 21 -2.65 31.29 13.80
C ASP A 21 -1.75 30.06 13.59
N CYS A 22 -0.46 30.20 13.89
CA CYS A 22 0.51 29.13 13.78
C CYS A 22 0.33 28.11 14.90
N ARG A 23 -0.16 26.91 14.57
CA ARG A 23 -0.47 25.85 15.52
C ARG A 23 0.68 24.88 15.76
N TYR A 24 1.49 24.61 14.74
CA TYR A 24 2.54 23.61 14.78
C TYR A 24 3.73 24.00 13.93
N ILE A 25 4.93 23.59 14.39
CA ILE A 25 6.10 23.43 13.52
C ILE A 25 6.10 21.99 13.02
N MET A 26 6.20 21.81 11.71
CA MET A 26 6.10 20.48 11.12
C MET A 26 7.21 20.26 10.08
N SER A 27 7.79 19.05 10.09
CA SER A 27 8.64 18.54 9.02
C SER A 27 8.25 17.10 8.69
N HIS A 28 9.01 16.46 7.81
CA HIS A 28 8.76 15.10 7.36
C HIS A 28 10.09 14.36 7.18
N LEU A 29 10.15 13.11 7.69
CA LEU A 29 11.33 12.26 7.53
C LEU A 29 11.34 11.66 6.11
N SER A 30 12.50 11.67 5.48
CA SER A 30 12.67 11.16 4.12
C SER A 30 13.02 9.68 4.04
N SER A 31 13.55 9.10 5.11
CA SER A 31 14.10 7.74 5.13
C SER A 31 13.68 6.94 6.35
N ALA A 32 12.54 7.31 6.97
CA ALA A 32 12.09 6.68 8.21
C ALA A 32 11.75 5.17 8.06
N GLU A 33 11.56 4.70 6.84
CA GLU A 33 11.31 3.30 6.51
C GLU A 33 12.55 2.41 6.71
N VAL A 34 13.76 3.00 6.76
CA VAL A 34 15.02 2.30 7.00
C VAL A 34 15.52 2.66 8.40
N THR A 35 15.50 1.70 9.33
CA THR A 35 15.71 1.94 10.77
C THR A 35 17.05 2.63 11.06
N ASP A 36 18.13 2.15 10.46
CA ASP A 36 19.49 2.62 10.74
C ASP A 36 20.00 3.68 9.74
N ASP A 37 19.13 4.30 8.96
CA ASP A 37 19.54 5.37 8.04
C ASP A 37 19.98 6.60 8.85
N PRO A 38 21.26 7.03 8.70
CA PRO A 38 21.80 8.19 9.43
C PRO A 38 21.05 9.49 9.12
N THR A 39 20.35 9.55 8.01
CA THR A 39 19.51 10.70 7.63
C THR A 39 18.44 10.97 8.68
N ASN A 40 17.90 9.93 9.33
CA ASN A 40 16.86 10.07 10.35
C ASN A 40 17.36 10.90 11.53
N VAL A 41 18.55 10.59 12.03
CA VAL A 41 19.18 11.31 13.16
C VAL A 41 19.57 12.72 12.74
N ALA A 42 20.11 12.91 11.55
CA ALA A 42 20.47 14.21 11.01
C ALA A 42 19.25 15.13 10.87
N GLN A 43 18.12 14.59 10.33
CA GLN A 43 16.86 15.34 10.22
C GLN A 43 16.25 15.68 11.58
N LEU A 44 16.34 14.77 12.55
CA LEU A 44 15.90 15.04 13.93
C LEU A 44 16.71 16.17 14.56
N ALA A 45 18.04 16.18 14.38
CA ALA A 45 18.91 17.22 14.90
C ALA A 45 18.58 18.59 14.27
N ALA A 46 18.49 18.66 12.94
CA ALA A 46 18.12 19.88 12.21
C ALA A 46 16.72 20.40 12.62
N PHE A 47 15.76 19.50 12.80
CA PHE A 47 14.43 19.87 13.25
C PHE A 47 14.42 20.41 14.69
N ASN A 48 15.22 19.83 15.59
CA ASN A 48 15.39 20.31 16.97
C ASN A 48 16.02 21.69 17.00
N GLU A 49 17.02 21.96 16.16
CA GLU A 49 17.63 23.29 16.04
C GLU A 49 16.59 24.32 15.60
N LEU A 50 15.89 24.05 14.47
CA LEU A 50 14.89 24.96 13.96
C LEU A 50 13.79 25.28 14.98
N ARG A 51 13.24 24.27 15.65
CA ARG A 51 12.16 24.48 16.62
C ARG A 51 12.60 25.29 17.86
N SER A 52 13.88 25.27 18.19
CA SER A 52 14.40 26.04 19.35
C SER A 52 14.15 27.56 19.20
N TRP A 53 14.04 28.05 17.99
CA TRP A 53 13.73 29.43 17.66
C TRP A 53 12.25 29.81 17.87
N PHE A 54 11.37 28.82 18.08
CA PHE A 54 9.92 28.98 18.27
C PHE A 54 9.48 28.31 19.57
N PRO A 55 9.93 28.82 20.75
CA PRO A 55 9.66 28.22 22.04
C PRO A 55 8.14 28.17 22.32
N GLY A 56 7.67 27.05 22.86
CA GLY A 56 6.25 26.85 23.20
C GLY A 56 5.38 26.42 22.02
N MET A 57 5.87 26.47 20.79
CA MET A 57 5.08 25.98 19.64
C MET A 57 5.14 24.44 19.58
N PRO A 58 3.98 23.75 19.53
CA PRO A 58 3.95 22.30 19.35
C PRO A 58 4.62 21.86 18.06
N ALA A 59 5.25 20.68 18.07
CA ALA A 59 6.01 20.15 16.93
C ALA A 59 5.48 18.80 16.46
N SER A 60 5.67 18.52 15.17
CA SER A 60 5.30 17.27 14.55
C SER A 60 6.32 16.87 13.48
N LEU A 61 6.97 15.70 13.64
CA LEU A 61 7.97 15.19 12.71
C LEU A 61 7.57 13.82 12.15
N ALA A 62 7.18 12.90 13.02
CA ALA A 62 6.96 11.50 12.66
C ALA A 62 5.74 11.25 11.75
N ASN A 63 5.96 10.56 10.64
CA ASN A 63 4.97 9.82 9.86
C ASN A 63 4.73 8.42 10.49
N SER A 64 4.11 7.47 9.78
CA SER A 64 3.91 6.10 10.28
C SER A 64 5.22 5.44 10.68
N ALA A 65 6.23 5.48 9.82
CA ALA A 65 7.55 4.91 10.07
C ALA A 65 8.24 5.61 11.24
N GLY A 66 8.34 6.93 11.19
CA GLY A 66 8.96 7.72 12.25
C GLY A 66 8.30 7.53 13.62
N SER A 67 6.99 7.22 13.67
CA SER A 67 6.29 6.92 14.91
C SER A 67 6.72 5.59 15.55
N MET A 68 7.39 4.73 14.79
CA MET A 68 7.83 3.41 15.23
C MET A 68 9.34 3.31 15.43
N LEU A 69 10.12 4.32 14.96
CA LEU A 69 11.56 4.35 15.13
C LEU A 69 11.97 4.56 16.59
N SER A 70 11.55 5.67 17.18
CA SER A 70 11.86 6.05 18.57
C SER A 70 10.88 7.11 19.04
N PRO A 71 10.60 7.16 20.37
CA PRO A 71 9.85 8.25 20.99
C PRO A 71 10.44 9.65 20.72
N ASP A 72 11.74 9.75 20.44
CA ASP A 72 12.41 11.03 20.16
C ASP A 72 11.85 11.75 18.93
N PHE A 73 11.23 11.02 18.01
CA PHE A 73 10.60 11.57 16.80
C PHE A 73 9.15 12.00 17.01
N HIS A 74 8.52 11.68 18.13
CA HIS A 74 7.07 11.88 18.32
C HIS A 74 6.68 13.34 18.50
N PHE A 75 7.44 14.07 19.30
CA PHE A 75 7.10 15.43 19.76
C PHE A 75 5.68 15.48 20.35
N GLN A 76 4.90 16.53 20.04
CA GLN A 76 3.54 16.69 20.53
C GLN A 76 2.50 16.00 19.63
N MET A 77 2.86 15.71 18.38
CA MET A 77 1.93 15.08 17.43
C MET A 77 2.68 14.18 16.45
N THR A 78 2.24 12.92 16.32
CA THR A 78 2.60 12.02 15.22
C THR A 78 1.51 12.03 14.15
N ARG A 79 1.87 11.64 12.92
CA ARG A 79 0.97 11.59 11.77
C ARG A 79 0.96 10.19 11.15
N PRO A 80 0.51 9.14 11.87
CA PRO A 80 0.42 7.81 11.30
C PRO A 80 -0.71 7.79 10.25
N GLY A 81 -0.39 7.36 9.06
CA GLY A 81 -1.35 7.16 7.96
C GLY A 81 -1.44 5.68 7.60
N SER A 82 -0.43 5.13 6.94
CA SER A 82 -0.40 3.75 6.46
C SER A 82 -0.50 2.71 7.59
N ALA A 83 0.10 2.99 8.75
CA ALA A 83 0.03 2.10 9.90
C ALA A 83 -1.41 1.87 10.38
N LEU A 84 -2.30 2.86 10.23
CA LEU A 84 -3.73 2.72 10.55
C LEU A 84 -4.46 1.74 9.63
N TYR A 85 -3.89 1.46 8.46
CA TYR A 85 -4.40 0.47 7.50
C TYR A 85 -3.69 -0.88 7.60
N GLY A 86 -2.86 -1.07 8.63
CA GLY A 86 -2.12 -2.31 8.83
C GLY A 86 -0.91 -2.47 7.92
N VAL A 87 -0.46 -1.39 7.27
CA VAL A 87 0.74 -1.39 6.43
C VAL A 87 1.97 -1.24 7.30
N HIS A 88 2.86 -2.23 7.25
CA HIS A 88 4.17 -2.14 7.89
C HIS A 88 5.04 -1.11 7.17
N PRO A 89 5.60 -0.15 7.89
CA PRO A 89 6.46 0.85 7.30
C PRO A 89 7.92 0.32 7.25
N GLY A 90 8.31 -0.19 6.09
CA GLY A 90 9.69 -0.61 5.85
C GLY A 90 10.17 -1.82 6.68
N ASP A 91 11.43 -1.79 7.10
CA ASP A 91 12.12 -2.84 7.85
C ASP A 91 12.01 -2.69 9.38
N ILE A 92 11.22 -1.75 9.85
CA ILE A 92 11.11 -1.45 11.28
C ILE A 92 10.49 -2.64 12.02
N PRO A 93 11.15 -3.15 13.07
CA PRO A 93 10.60 -4.21 13.90
C PRO A 93 9.42 -3.67 14.71
N THR A 94 8.24 -3.78 14.17
CA THR A 94 7.01 -3.39 14.87
C THR A 94 6.27 -4.64 15.34
N GLY A 95 5.47 -4.51 16.37
CA GLY A 95 4.44 -5.51 16.64
C GLY A 95 3.55 -5.67 15.41
N LYS A 96 2.83 -6.78 15.31
CA LYS A 96 1.95 -7.03 14.17
C LYS A 96 0.89 -5.95 14.08
N LEU A 97 0.92 -5.17 13.00
CA LEU A 97 -0.19 -4.31 12.62
C LEU A 97 -1.30 -5.19 12.03
N ALA A 98 -2.53 -5.00 12.50
CA ALA A 98 -3.65 -5.76 11.97
C ALA A 98 -4.06 -5.23 10.59
N PRO A 99 -4.20 -6.09 9.56
CA PRO A 99 -4.74 -5.68 8.28
C PRO A 99 -6.21 -5.26 8.45
N VAL A 100 -6.56 -4.09 7.93
CA VAL A 100 -7.94 -3.56 8.02
C VAL A 100 -8.65 -3.54 6.67
N VAL A 101 -7.96 -3.91 5.60
CA VAL A 101 -8.52 -3.96 4.25
C VAL A 101 -8.59 -5.41 3.79
N ARG A 102 -9.80 -5.85 3.43
CA ARG A 102 -10.03 -7.08 2.67
C ARG A 102 -10.50 -6.69 1.29
N TRP A 103 -9.92 -7.31 0.26
CA TRP A 103 -10.30 -7.05 -1.12
C TRP A 103 -10.69 -8.35 -1.79
N GLN A 104 -11.93 -8.41 -2.23
CA GLN A 104 -12.51 -9.61 -2.84
C GLN A 104 -13.10 -9.29 -4.21
N ALA A 105 -13.09 -10.26 -5.11
CA ALA A 105 -13.73 -10.16 -6.41
C ALA A 105 -14.49 -11.44 -6.75
N ARG A 106 -15.48 -11.34 -7.64
CA ARG A 106 -16.31 -12.49 -8.06
C ARG A 106 -15.65 -13.28 -9.17
N ILE A 107 -15.80 -14.59 -9.13
CA ILE A 107 -15.56 -15.47 -10.27
C ILE A 107 -16.73 -15.29 -11.25
N MET A 108 -16.44 -14.75 -12.42
CA MET A 108 -17.43 -14.47 -13.46
C MET A 108 -17.66 -15.68 -14.36
N GLN A 109 -16.61 -16.40 -14.68
CA GLN A 109 -16.61 -17.56 -15.58
C GLN A 109 -15.51 -18.54 -15.17
N VAL A 110 -15.79 -19.83 -15.38
CA VAL A 110 -14.79 -20.90 -15.33
C VAL A 110 -14.88 -21.69 -16.64
N ARG A 111 -13.75 -21.88 -17.31
CA ARG A 111 -13.69 -22.63 -18.57
C ARG A 111 -12.47 -23.56 -18.59
N ARG A 112 -12.57 -24.62 -19.36
CA ARG A 112 -11.40 -25.45 -19.70
C ARG A 112 -10.65 -24.84 -20.87
N ALA A 113 -9.33 -24.98 -20.87
CA ALA A 113 -8.43 -24.59 -21.92
C ALA A 113 -7.40 -25.70 -22.16
N LYS A 114 -6.87 -25.81 -23.36
CA LYS A 114 -5.93 -26.86 -23.74
C LYS A 114 -4.48 -26.41 -23.57
N ALA A 115 -3.60 -27.38 -23.40
CA ALA A 115 -2.16 -27.16 -23.54
C ALA A 115 -1.89 -26.44 -24.88
N GLY A 116 -1.06 -25.39 -24.83
CA GLY A 116 -0.74 -24.56 -25.99
C GLY A 116 -1.66 -23.36 -26.21
N ASP A 117 -2.86 -23.33 -25.62
CA ASP A 117 -3.76 -22.17 -25.69
C ASP A 117 -3.09 -20.93 -25.06
N ARG A 118 -3.44 -19.76 -25.58
CA ARG A 118 -2.95 -18.48 -25.06
C ARG A 118 -4.03 -17.77 -24.27
N VAL A 119 -3.62 -17.09 -23.18
CA VAL A 119 -4.51 -16.44 -22.23
C VAL A 119 -4.19 -14.94 -22.15
N GLY A 120 -5.26 -14.13 -22.09
CA GLY A 120 -5.20 -12.68 -21.93
C GLY A 120 -4.91 -11.93 -23.23
N TYR A 121 -4.88 -10.60 -23.13
CA TYR A 121 -4.53 -9.73 -24.26
C TYR A 121 -3.09 -9.97 -24.72
N GLY A 122 -2.88 -9.93 -26.03
CA GLY A 122 -1.59 -10.24 -26.64
C GLY A 122 -1.16 -11.70 -26.52
N GLY A 123 -1.96 -12.55 -25.85
CA GLY A 123 -1.61 -13.96 -25.64
C GLY A 123 -0.26 -14.13 -24.93
N THR A 124 0.04 -13.28 -23.98
CA THR A 124 1.34 -13.24 -23.29
C THR A 124 1.62 -14.50 -22.47
N HIS A 125 0.58 -15.17 -22.00
CA HIS A 125 0.69 -16.43 -21.25
C HIS A 125 0.25 -17.62 -22.12
N GLN A 126 1.12 -18.61 -22.30
CA GLN A 126 0.82 -19.87 -22.99
C GLN A 126 0.69 -21.01 -21.98
N LEU A 127 -0.41 -21.74 -22.03
CA LEU A 127 -0.67 -22.87 -21.13
C LEU A 127 0.26 -24.06 -21.45
N GLY A 128 0.97 -24.54 -20.45
CA GLY A 128 1.85 -25.71 -20.56
C GLY A 128 1.11 -27.05 -20.43
N ARG A 129 -0.13 -27.05 -19.95
CA ARG A 129 -1.00 -28.22 -19.71
C ARG A 129 -2.46 -27.88 -19.97
N ASP A 130 -3.29 -28.89 -20.06
CA ASP A 130 -4.74 -28.72 -20.01
C ASP A 130 -5.09 -28.07 -18.69
N SER A 131 -5.75 -26.93 -18.72
CA SER A 131 -5.97 -26.07 -17.55
C SER A 131 -7.43 -25.65 -17.41
N THR A 132 -7.80 -25.33 -16.19
CA THR A 132 -9.07 -24.67 -15.86
C THR A 132 -8.78 -23.21 -15.57
N ILE A 133 -9.35 -22.30 -16.34
CA ILE A 133 -9.12 -20.85 -16.24
C ILE A 133 -10.38 -20.18 -15.71
N ALA A 134 -10.23 -19.39 -14.64
CA ALA A 134 -11.28 -18.53 -14.13
C ALA A 134 -11.08 -17.09 -14.62
N THR A 135 -12.19 -16.44 -15.00
CA THR A 135 -12.24 -14.99 -15.23
C THR A 135 -12.78 -14.32 -13.97
N ILE A 136 -12.02 -13.37 -13.44
CA ILE A 136 -12.34 -12.66 -12.21
C ILE A 136 -12.77 -11.24 -12.56
N GLY A 137 -13.85 -10.76 -11.95
CA GLY A 137 -14.42 -9.44 -12.19
C GLY A 137 -13.70 -8.34 -11.40
N VAL A 138 -12.42 -8.13 -11.68
CA VAL A 138 -11.58 -7.04 -11.17
C VAL A 138 -10.47 -6.75 -12.16
N GLY A 139 -10.17 -5.50 -12.39
CA GLY A 139 -9.10 -5.07 -13.27
C GLY A 139 -8.51 -3.71 -12.89
N TYR A 140 -7.72 -3.11 -13.80
CA TYR A 140 -7.01 -1.88 -13.45
C TYR A 140 -7.93 -0.67 -13.28
N ALA A 141 -9.16 -0.69 -13.79
CA ALA A 141 -10.17 0.35 -13.53
C ALA A 141 -10.71 0.30 -12.09
N ASP A 142 -10.52 -0.82 -11.39
CA ASP A 142 -10.88 -1.01 -9.98
C ASP A 142 -9.71 -0.67 -9.04
N GLY A 143 -8.52 -0.40 -9.60
CA GLY A 143 -7.28 -0.17 -8.86
C GLY A 143 -6.34 -1.38 -8.82
N TYR A 144 -6.70 -2.51 -9.44
CA TYR A 144 -5.84 -3.70 -9.51
C TYR A 144 -4.81 -3.53 -10.63
N SER A 145 -3.57 -3.22 -10.28
CA SER A 145 -2.53 -2.83 -11.24
C SER A 145 -2.35 -3.81 -12.38
N ARG A 146 -2.17 -3.28 -13.61
CA ARG A 146 -1.83 -4.10 -14.78
C ARG A 146 -0.51 -4.85 -14.62
N MET A 147 0.42 -4.31 -13.84
CA MET A 147 1.73 -4.91 -13.55
C MET A 147 1.64 -6.25 -12.80
N LEU A 148 0.47 -6.57 -12.23
CA LEU A 148 0.21 -7.81 -11.51
C LEU A 148 -0.05 -9.01 -12.43
N GLY A 149 -0.22 -8.78 -13.73
CA GLY A 149 -0.38 -9.84 -14.73
C GLY A 149 0.80 -10.79 -14.75
N GLY A 150 0.55 -12.09 -14.55
CA GLY A 150 1.58 -13.13 -14.52
C GLY A 150 2.49 -13.12 -13.30
N LYS A 151 2.27 -12.24 -12.31
CA LYS A 151 3.08 -12.14 -11.09
C LYS A 151 2.26 -12.44 -9.83
N ALA A 152 1.06 -11.91 -9.76
CA ALA A 152 0.22 -11.99 -8.57
C ALA A 152 -0.44 -13.35 -8.40
N GLN A 153 -0.95 -13.57 -7.20
CA GLN A 153 -1.78 -14.72 -6.83
C GLN A 153 -3.04 -14.27 -6.10
N VAL A 154 -4.03 -15.12 -6.07
CA VAL A 154 -5.27 -14.93 -5.33
C VAL A 154 -5.55 -16.14 -4.44
N LEU A 155 -6.34 -15.94 -3.38
CA LEU A 155 -6.82 -17.04 -2.55
C LEU A 155 -8.26 -17.40 -2.90
N ILE A 156 -8.53 -18.69 -3.07
CA ILE A 156 -9.85 -19.26 -3.37
C ILE A 156 -10.12 -20.38 -2.35
N GLY A 157 -11.02 -20.15 -1.41
CA GLY A 157 -11.14 -21.03 -0.25
C GLY A 157 -9.86 -21.01 0.60
N SER A 158 -9.13 -22.11 0.64
CA SER A 158 -7.83 -22.22 1.33
C SER A 158 -6.64 -22.42 0.36
N GLN A 159 -6.85 -22.27 -0.94
CA GLN A 159 -5.86 -22.57 -1.97
C GLN A 159 -5.48 -21.33 -2.75
N THR A 160 -4.19 -21.11 -2.95
CA THR A 160 -3.69 -20.03 -3.81
C THR A 160 -3.72 -20.42 -5.28
N ALA A 161 -3.99 -19.46 -6.15
CA ALA A 161 -4.01 -19.65 -7.59
C ALA A 161 -3.34 -18.45 -8.29
N PRO A 162 -2.48 -18.70 -9.31
CA PRO A 162 -1.75 -17.64 -9.98
C PRO A 162 -2.63 -16.85 -10.96
N VAL A 163 -2.40 -15.54 -11.02
CA VAL A 163 -2.89 -14.68 -12.09
C VAL A 163 -2.09 -14.98 -13.35
N VAL A 164 -2.78 -15.28 -14.45
CA VAL A 164 -2.16 -15.65 -15.73
C VAL A 164 -2.58 -14.70 -16.85
N GLY A 165 -1.63 -14.30 -17.68
CA GLY A 165 -1.84 -13.28 -18.72
C GLY A 165 -1.95 -11.87 -18.15
N GLU A 166 -2.27 -10.92 -19.01
CA GLU A 166 -2.37 -9.50 -18.66
C GLU A 166 -3.66 -9.20 -17.87
N VAL A 167 -3.56 -8.31 -16.88
CA VAL A 167 -4.76 -7.74 -16.23
C VAL A 167 -5.42 -6.76 -17.20
N SER A 168 -6.72 -6.92 -17.41
CA SER A 168 -7.55 -6.08 -18.29
C SER A 168 -8.19 -4.93 -17.49
N MET A 169 -9.00 -4.12 -18.18
CA MET A 169 -9.69 -2.98 -17.56
C MET A 169 -10.61 -3.42 -16.40
N ASP A 170 -11.44 -4.43 -16.64
CA ASP A 170 -12.53 -4.86 -15.75
C ASP A 170 -12.41 -6.31 -15.29
N SER A 171 -11.39 -7.02 -15.73
CA SER A 171 -11.22 -8.44 -15.44
C SER A 171 -9.76 -8.89 -15.51
N MET A 172 -9.49 -10.01 -14.85
CA MET A 172 -8.25 -10.75 -14.97
C MET A 172 -8.52 -12.24 -15.08
N THR A 173 -7.53 -13.01 -15.47
CA THR A 173 -7.60 -14.47 -15.57
C THR A 173 -6.69 -15.14 -14.54
N VAL A 174 -7.17 -16.25 -13.98
CA VAL A 174 -6.49 -17.02 -12.94
C VAL A 174 -6.48 -18.48 -13.35
N ASP A 175 -5.34 -19.15 -13.23
CA ASP A 175 -5.28 -20.61 -13.41
C ASP A 175 -5.76 -21.30 -12.12
N VAL A 176 -6.91 -21.92 -12.19
CA VAL A 176 -7.57 -22.62 -11.07
C VAL A 176 -7.57 -24.14 -11.25
N THR A 177 -6.64 -24.66 -12.04
CA THR A 177 -6.56 -26.09 -12.35
C THR A 177 -6.43 -26.95 -11.10
N ASP A 178 -5.67 -26.48 -10.14
CA ASP A 178 -5.37 -27.20 -8.89
C ASP A 178 -6.28 -26.79 -7.72
N VAL A 179 -7.30 -25.95 -7.98
CA VAL A 179 -8.27 -25.49 -6.98
C VAL A 179 -9.48 -26.44 -6.94
N ASP A 180 -9.95 -26.78 -5.74
CA ASP A 180 -11.14 -27.59 -5.57
C ASP A 180 -12.35 -26.93 -6.25
N ALA A 181 -13.01 -27.68 -7.11
CA ALA A 181 -14.18 -27.24 -7.87
C ALA A 181 -15.35 -26.75 -6.98
N ALA A 182 -15.42 -27.23 -5.73
CA ALA A 182 -16.41 -26.78 -4.75
C ALA A 182 -16.30 -25.27 -4.43
N HIS A 183 -15.10 -24.67 -4.54
CA HIS A 183 -14.86 -23.26 -4.29
C HIS A 183 -15.08 -22.36 -5.52
N LEU A 184 -15.32 -22.95 -6.70
CA LEU A 184 -15.39 -22.19 -7.95
C LEU A 184 -16.81 -21.70 -8.30
N ARG A 185 -17.87 -22.24 -7.71
CA ARG A 185 -19.27 -21.88 -8.04
C ARG A 185 -20.23 -21.97 -6.84
N PRO A 186 -20.94 -20.88 -6.48
CA PRO A 186 -20.62 -19.47 -6.72
C PRO A 186 -19.39 -19.10 -5.91
N GLY A 187 -18.42 -18.43 -6.51
CA GLY A 187 -17.13 -18.18 -5.87
C GLY A 187 -16.71 -16.73 -5.86
N THR A 188 -15.92 -16.42 -4.86
CA THR A 188 -15.13 -15.19 -4.77
C THR A 188 -13.66 -15.56 -4.62
N VAL A 189 -12.81 -14.65 -5.02
CA VAL A 189 -11.37 -14.72 -4.75
C VAL A 189 -11.00 -13.62 -3.77
N GLU A 190 -10.05 -13.88 -2.90
CA GLU A 190 -9.42 -12.85 -2.08
C GLU A 190 -8.15 -12.37 -2.77
N LEU A 191 -8.09 -11.08 -3.01
CA LEU A 191 -6.96 -10.40 -3.65
C LEU A 191 -5.90 -9.99 -2.63
N LEU A 192 -6.34 -9.79 -1.37
CA LEU A 192 -5.51 -9.59 -0.19
C LEU A 192 -5.90 -10.63 0.84
N HIS A 193 -4.93 -11.37 1.34
CA HIS A 193 -5.13 -12.43 2.33
C HIS A 193 -3.89 -12.63 3.20
N ASP A 194 -3.98 -13.46 4.22
CA ASP A 194 -2.84 -13.83 5.06
C ASP A 194 -1.75 -14.48 4.19
N GLY A 195 -0.54 -13.93 4.23
CA GLY A 195 0.59 -14.35 3.40
C GLY A 195 0.69 -13.67 2.03
N TYR A 196 -0.29 -12.86 1.63
CA TYR A 196 -0.22 -12.00 0.45
C TYR A 196 -0.95 -10.67 0.70
N ASP A 197 -0.32 -9.83 1.50
CA ASP A 197 -0.84 -8.55 1.96
C ASP A 197 -0.51 -7.38 1.00
N LEU A 198 -0.77 -6.16 1.46
CA LEU A 198 -0.49 -4.94 0.68
C LEU A 198 0.98 -4.76 0.30
N SER A 199 1.91 -5.30 1.10
CA SER A 199 3.34 -5.19 0.80
C SER A 199 3.74 -6.17 -0.30
N HIS A 200 3.18 -7.37 -0.30
CA HIS A 200 3.41 -8.36 -1.35
C HIS A 200 2.85 -7.89 -2.70
N ILE A 201 1.57 -7.44 -2.71
CA ILE A 201 0.94 -6.96 -3.96
C ILE A 201 1.63 -5.70 -4.50
N ALA A 202 2.14 -4.83 -3.61
CA ALA A 202 2.91 -3.66 -4.01
C ALA A 202 4.26 -4.05 -4.62
N GLY A 203 4.96 -5.04 -4.04
CA GLY A 203 6.19 -5.58 -4.60
C GLY A 203 6.01 -6.15 -6.00
N ASP A 204 4.98 -6.99 -6.21
CA ASP A 204 4.66 -7.56 -7.53
C ASP A 204 4.26 -6.48 -8.55
N ALA A 205 3.62 -5.41 -8.09
CA ALA A 205 3.25 -4.26 -8.91
C ALA A 205 4.39 -3.23 -9.09
N GLU A 206 5.58 -3.48 -8.52
CA GLU A 206 6.76 -2.59 -8.56
C GLU A 206 6.45 -1.18 -8.03
N THR A 207 5.72 -1.12 -6.91
CA THR A 207 5.29 0.12 -6.26
C THR A 207 5.28 -0.02 -4.72
N ILE A 208 4.63 0.90 -4.03
CA ILE A 208 4.49 0.92 -2.57
C ILE A 208 3.04 0.70 -2.14
N SER A 209 2.85 0.16 -0.95
CA SER A 209 1.53 -0.18 -0.39
C SER A 209 0.57 1.01 -0.35
N TYR A 210 1.10 2.23 -0.18
CA TYR A 210 0.32 3.48 -0.20
C TYR A 210 -0.37 3.70 -1.55
N GLU A 211 0.34 3.42 -2.66
CA GLU A 211 -0.21 3.59 -3.99
C GLU A 211 -1.34 2.58 -4.24
N ILE A 212 -1.19 1.34 -3.78
CA ILE A 212 -2.26 0.34 -3.89
C ILE A 212 -3.52 0.83 -3.18
N LEU A 213 -3.41 1.30 -1.94
CA LEU A 213 -4.55 1.80 -1.17
C LEU A 213 -5.22 3.02 -1.81
N THR A 214 -4.43 3.98 -2.29
CA THR A 214 -4.95 5.22 -2.87
C THR A 214 -5.56 5.00 -4.25
N LYS A 215 -5.16 3.94 -4.97
CA LYS A 215 -5.74 3.54 -6.25
C LYS A 215 -7.06 2.78 -6.13
N LEU A 216 -7.42 2.32 -4.93
CA LEU A 216 -8.75 1.73 -4.70
C LEU A 216 -9.84 2.78 -4.96
N GLY A 217 -10.42 2.73 -6.15
CA GLY A 217 -11.42 3.70 -6.61
C GLY A 217 -12.78 3.55 -5.96
N THR A 218 -13.80 4.15 -6.56
CA THR A 218 -15.20 4.10 -6.10
C THR A 218 -16.00 2.96 -6.75
N ARG A 219 -15.44 2.24 -7.71
CA ARG A 219 -16.10 1.10 -8.39
C ARG A 219 -16.30 -0.11 -7.47
N PRO A 220 -15.31 -0.54 -6.67
CA PRO A 220 -15.53 -1.59 -5.68
C PRO A 220 -16.51 -1.14 -4.60
N LYS A 221 -17.49 -1.99 -4.31
CA LYS A 221 -18.43 -1.74 -3.22
C LYS A 221 -17.71 -1.87 -1.88
N ARG A 222 -17.76 -0.83 -1.07
CA ARG A 222 -17.17 -0.83 0.27
C ARG A 222 -18.17 -1.25 1.33
N HIS A 223 -17.73 -2.15 2.18
CA HIS A 223 -18.45 -2.54 3.39
C HIS A 223 -17.57 -2.19 4.59
N TYR A 224 -18.07 -1.34 5.47
CA TYR A 224 -17.41 -1.01 6.72
C TYR A 224 -17.93 -1.95 7.80
N LEU A 225 -16.99 -2.68 8.42
CA LEU A 225 -17.32 -3.59 9.52
C LEU A 225 -17.02 -2.87 10.82
N ASN A 226 -18.01 -2.82 11.71
CA ASN A 226 -17.78 -2.37 13.08
C ASN A 226 -17.18 -3.55 13.84
N SER A 227 -16.02 -3.36 14.46
CA SER A 227 -15.38 -4.32 15.36
C SER A 227 -16.04 -4.28 16.71
#